data_6074e7b97b1ebc2f084bf0c43c26f23e
#
_entry.id   6074e7b97b1ebc2f084bf0c43c26f23e
#
_cell.length_a   1.000
_cell.length_b   1.000
_cell.length_c   1.000
_cell.angle_alpha   90.00
_cell.angle_beta   90.00
_cell.angle_gamma   90.00
#
_symmetry.space_group_name_H-M   'P 1'
#
loop_
_entity.id
_entity.type
_entity.pdbx_description
1 polymer ?
#
loop_
_entity_poly.entity_id
_entity_poly.type
_entity_poly.pdbx_seq_one_letter_code
_entity_poly.pdbx_strand_id
1 'polypeptide(L)'
;MQVIDVRQLHKSYGNNDVLKGINVTIGKGEVVVVIGPSGSGKSTFLRCLNLLEQPTSGEIDFEGVSITDPKHNINATREKMGMVFQHFNLFPHKTVQQNITIAPIKVKKQSAQKAEQICADLLKTVGLSDKKDAYPNQLSGGQKQRIAIARALAMQPHVMLFDEPTSALDPEMVGEVLDVMKRLAEGGMTMVIVTHEMGFAREVGDRILFMDGGVIVEEGTPAEVFGEPKHARTRDFLAKVL
;
A
#
# COMPACT_ATOMS: atom_id res chain seq x y z
N MET A 1 0.62 -3.50 19.35
CA MET A 1 0.25 -2.06 19.42
C MET A 1 -0.48 -1.71 18.13
N GLN A 2 -1.65 -1.13 18.23
CA GLN A 2 -2.50 -0.71 17.09
C GLN A 2 -1.90 0.52 16.41
N VAL A 3 -1.83 0.51 15.08
CA VAL A 3 -1.28 1.63 14.28
C VAL A 3 -2.39 2.34 13.51
N ILE A 4 -3.33 1.58 12.93
CA ILE A 4 -4.51 2.13 12.28
C ILE A 4 -5.75 1.53 12.92
N ASP A 5 -6.75 2.36 13.21
CA ASP A 5 -8.07 1.94 13.67
C ASP A 5 -9.15 2.63 12.83
N VAL A 6 -9.99 1.83 12.20
CA VAL A 6 -11.06 2.27 11.30
C VAL A 6 -12.39 1.88 11.88
N ARG A 7 -13.28 2.86 12.07
CA ARG A 7 -14.60 2.68 12.67
C ARG A 7 -15.70 3.20 11.77
N GLN A 8 -16.63 2.32 11.42
CA GLN A 8 -17.83 2.63 10.62
C GLN A 8 -17.53 3.49 9.39
N LEU A 9 -16.49 3.09 8.64
CA LEU A 9 -16.05 3.85 7.47
C LEU A 9 -17.02 3.69 6.31
N HIS A 10 -17.59 4.79 5.86
CA HIS A 10 -18.46 4.88 4.70
C HIS A 10 -17.87 5.78 3.63
N LYS A 11 -18.06 5.41 2.37
CA LYS A 11 -17.71 6.25 1.23
C LYS A 11 -18.76 6.10 0.13
N SER A 12 -19.32 7.24 -0.27
CA SER A 12 -20.27 7.31 -1.39
C SER A 12 -19.78 8.31 -2.43
N TYR A 13 -20.07 8.04 -3.68
CA TYR A 13 -19.91 8.95 -4.82
C TYR A 13 -21.29 9.21 -5.43
N GLY A 14 -21.87 10.37 -5.10
CA GLY A 14 -23.27 10.63 -5.40
C GLY A 14 -24.18 9.59 -4.74
N ASN A 15 -24.94 8.86 -5.53
CA ASN A 15 -25.87 7.82 -5.04
C ASN A 15 -25.23 6.42 -5.00
N ASN A 16 -23.94 6.29 -5.28
CA ASN A 16 -23.27 4.99 -5.26
C ASN A 16 -22.46 4.81 -3.98
N ASP A 17 -22.93 3.92 -3.10
CA ASP A 17 -22.27 3.55 -1.86
C ASP A 17 -21.17 2.52 -2.13
N VAL A 18 -19.91 2.94 -2.03
CA VAL A 18 -18.72 2.13 -2.31
C VAL A 18 -18.18 1.45 -1.05
N LEU A 19 -18.18 2.14 0.10
CA LEU A 19 -17.83 1.55 1.40
C LEU A 19 -19.04 1.69 2.34
N LYS A 20 -19.36 0.62 3.07
CA LYS A 20 -20.61 0.48 3.81
C LYS A 20 -20.36 0.06 5.26
N GLY A 21 -19.65 0.89 6.03
CA GLY A 21 -19.42 0.66 7.45
C GLY A 21 -18.26 -0.29 7.74
N ILE A 22 -17.10 -0.08 7.09
CA ILE A 22 -15.89 -0.87 7.34
C ILE A 22 -15.39 -0.61 8.76
N ASN A 23 -15.11 -1.71 9.48
CA ASN A 23 -14.44 -1.69 10.77
C ASN A 23 -13.22 -2.60 10.68
N VAL A 24 -12.03 -2.09 10.96
CA VAL A 24 -10.80 -2.87 10.95
C VAL A 24 -9.71 -2.17 11.74
N THR A 25 -8.89 -2.93 12.42
CA THR A 25 -7.69 -2.45 13.12
C THR A 25 -6.46 -3.06 12.50
N ILE A 26 -5.35 -2.34 12.44
CA ILE A 26 -4.07 -2.81 11.89
C ILE A 26 -3.00 -2.64 12.94
N GLY A 27 -2.31 -3.73 13.26
CA GLY A 27 -1.24 -3.80 14.23
C GLY A 27 0.10 -3.32 13.68
N LYS A 28 1.02 -2.95 14.56
CA LYS A 28 2.40 -2.62 14.18
C LYS A 28 3.13 -3.89 13.70
N GLY A 29 3.78 -3.80 12.56
CA GLY A 29 4.49 -4.91 11.92
C GLY A 29 3.57 -5.91 11.23
N GLU A 30 2.25 -5.68 11.24
CA GLU A 30 1.26 -6.56 10.61
C GLU A 30 1.21 -6.31 9.09
N VAL A 31 1.14 -7.39 8.32
CA VAL A 31 0.89 -7.39 6.88
C VAL A 31 -0.56 -7.78 6.62
N VAL A 32 -1.41 -6.80 6.35
CA VAL A 32 -2.83 -7.00 6.01
C VAL A 32 -2.99 -6.99 4.50
N VAL A 33 -3.50 -8.08 3.94
CA VAL A 33 -3.76 -8.18 2.49
C VAL A 33 -5.26 -8.12 2.23
N VAL A 34 -5.66 -7.22 1.33
CA VAL A 34 -7.05 -6.99 0.93
C VAL A 34 -7.27 -7.61 -0.45
N ILE A 35 -8.14 -8.60 -0.51
CA ILE A 35 -8.52 -9.29 -1.75
C ILE A 35 -10.02 -9.14 -2.03
N GLY A 36 -10.46 -9.47 -3.24
CA GLY A 36 -11.87 -9.43 -3.64
C GLY A 36 -12.06 -9.02 -5.09
N PRO A 37 -13.29 -9.10 -5.62
CA PRO A 37 -13.58 -8.79 -7.03
C PRO A 37 -13.30 -7.30 -7.35
N SER A 38 -13.15 -7.01 -8.65
CA SER A 38 -13.08 -5.62 -9.12
C SER A 38 -14.35 -4.87 -8.76
N GLY A 39 -14.20 -3.61 -8.34
CA GLY A 39 -15.32 -2.76 -7.91
C GLY A 39 -15.81 -3.02 -6.48
N SER A 40 -15.18 -3.92 -5.70
CA SER A 40 -15.58 -4.18 -4.31
C SER A 40 -15.22 -3.08 -3.29
N GLY A 41 -14.50 -2.04 -3.71
CA GLY A 41 -14.12 -0.90 -2.86
C GLY A 41 -12.71 -0.96 -2.28
N LYS A 42 -11.86 -1.95 -2.61
CA LYS A 42 -10.52 -2.15 -2.04
C LYS A 42 -9.60 -0.92 -2.16
N SER A 43 -9.43 -0.41 -3.38
CA SER A 43 -8.60 0.79 -3.61
C SER A 43 -9.18 2.03 -2.94
N THR A 44 -10.51 2.17 -2.90
CA THR A 44 -11.19 3.26 -2.18
C THR A 44 -10.93 3.16 -0.68
N PHE A 45 -11.06 1.96 -0.10
CA PHE A 45 -10.71 1.71 1.30
C PHE A 45 -9.25 2.10 1.58
N LEU A 46 -8.31 1.59 0.78
CA LEU A 46 -6.89 1.89 0.96
C LEU A 46 -6.59 3.40 0.89
N ARG A 47 -7.21 4.11 -0.05
CA ARG A 47 -7.05 5.56 -0.22
C ARG A 47 -7.72 6.38 0.88
N CYS A 48 -8.73 5.84 1.55
CA CYS A 48 -9.30 6.49 2.74
C CYS A 48 -8.33 6.45 3.92
N LEU A 49 -7.48 5.42 4.05
CA LEU A 49 -6.54 5.29 5.17
C LEU A 49 -5.54 6.46 5.29
N ASN A 50 -5.26 7.16 4.20
CA ASN A 50 -4.40 8.36 4.18
C ASN A 50 -5.14 9.62 3.70
N LEU A 51 -6.48 9.57 3.65
CA LEU A 51 -7.38 10.63 3.19
C LEU A 51 -7.05 11.16 1.78
N LEU A 52 -6.47 10.35 0.88
CA LEU A 52 -6.49 10.65 -0.55
C LEU A 52 -7.92 10.62 -1.10
N GLU A 53 -8.75 9.73 -0.52
CA GLU A 53 -10.20 9.75 -0.66
C GLU A 53 -10.81 10.15 0.68
N GLN A 54 -11.58 11.23 0.70
CA GLN A 54 -12.29 11.66 1.90
C GLN A 54 -13.47 10.72 2.17
N PRO A 55 -13.56 10.08 3.35
CA PRO A 55 -14.73 9.30 3.72
C PRO A 55 -15.98 10.18 3.78
N THR A 56 -17.14 9.60 3.52
CA THR A 56 -18.43 10.27 3.68
C THR A 56 -18.80 10.36 5.16
N SER A 57 -18.48 9.30 5.92
CA SER A 57 -18.63 9.24 7.39
C SER A 57 -17.73 8.14 7.96
N GLY A 58 -17.68 8.07 9.28
CA GLY A 58 -16.81 7.15 10.01
C GLY A 58 -15.52 7.83 10.48
N GLU A 59 -14.74 7.11 11.23
CA GLU A 59 -13.52 7.60 11.86
C GLU A 59 -12.33 6.73 11.49
N ILE A 60 -11.18 7.38 11.32
CA ILE A 60 -9.89 6.72 11.11
C ILE A 60 -8.89 7.35 12.07
N ASP A 61 -8.33 6.51 12.93
CA ASP A 61 -7.24 6.89 13.80
C ASP A 61 -5.91 6.31 13.27
N PHE A 62 -4.88 7.11 13.30
CA PHE A 62 -3.51 6.70 13.01
C PHE A 62 -2.62 7.02 14.21
N GLU A 63 -1.99 5.98 14.79
CA GLU A 63 -1.16 6.09 16.00
C GLU A 63 -1.89 6.80 17.17
N GLY A 64 -3.19 6.53 17.31
CA GLY A 64 -4.03 7.12 18.36
C GLY A 64 -4.49 8.56 18.10
N VAL A 65 -4.27 9.07 16.90
CA VAL A 65 -4.72 10.40 16.47
C VAL A 65 -5.78 10.28 15.40
N SER A 66 -6.94 10.88 15.59
CA SER A 66 -8.00 10.91 14.57
C SER A 66 -7.57 11.77 13.38
N ILE A 67 -7.36 11.11 12.24
CA ILE A 67 -6.99 11.79 10.99
C ILE A 67 -8.21 12.36 10.27
N THR A 68 -9.41 11.91 10.62
CA THR A 68 -10.68 12.41 10.09
C THR A 68 -11.18 13.67 10.79
N ASP A 69 -10.54 14.09 11.90
CA ASP A 69 -10.82 15.39 12.52
C ASP A 69 -10.46 16.52 11.53
N PRO A 70 -11.41 17.44 11.21
CA PRO A 70 -11.14 18.56 10.30
C PRO A 70 -9.98 19.49 10.75
N LYS A 71 -9.63 19.46 12.03
CA LYS A 71 -8.50 20.24 12.58
C LYS A 71 -7.15 19.54 12.43
N HIS A 72 -7.15 18.26 12.04
CA HIS A 72 -5.93 17.48 11.91
C HIS A 72 -5.11 17.91 10.68
N ASN A 73 -3.80 18.04 10.87
CA ASN A 73 -2.88 18.26 9.74
C ASN A 73 -2.54 16.95 9.06
N ILE A 74 -3.31 16.57 8.04
CA ILE A 74 -3.15 15.30 7.31
C ILE A 74 -1.75 15.15 6.66
N ASN A 75 -1.05 16.24 6.36
CA ASN A 75 0.30 16.15 5.80
C ASN A 75 1.28 15.55 6.80
N ALA A 76 1.14 15.83 8.10
CA ALA A 76 1.94 15.20 9.14
C ALA A 76 1.74 13.67 9.21
N THR A 77 0.52 13.20 8.96
CA THR A 77 0.22 11.76 8.85
C THR A 77 0.80 11.17 7.58
N ARG A 78 0.64 11.83 6.43
CA ARG A 78 1.16 11.37 5.14
C ARG A 78 2.69 11.28 5.10
N GLU A 79 3.40 12.04 5.92
CA GLU A 79 4.85 11.89 6.09
C GLU A 79 5.24 10.53 6.69
N LYS A 80 4.32 9.91 7.46
CA LYS A 80 4.50 8.62 8.14
C LYS A 80 3.83 7.46 7.42
N MET A 81 3.08 7.71 6.35
CA MET A 81 2.42 6.70 5.51
C MET A 81 2.98 6.75 4.10
N GLY A 82 3.71 5.72 3.69
CA GLY A 82 4.11 5.55 2.30
C GLY A 82 2.95 4.99 1.47
N MET A 83 2.81 5.44 0.23
CA MET A 83 1.83 4.86 -0.70
C MET A 83 2.47 4.57 -2.05
N VAL A 84 2.19 3.37 -2.55
CA VAL A 84 2.61 2.87 -3.86
C VAL A 84 1.36 2.56 -4.66
N PHE A 85 1.26 3.12 -5.86
CA PHE A 85 0.10 3.01 -6.74
C PHE A 85 0.33 1.97 -7.84
N GLN A 86 -0.73 1.54 -8.47
CA GLN A 86 -0.73 0.71 -9.68
C GLN A 86 0.12 1.34 -10.80
N HIS A 87 -0.03 2.65 -11.01
CA HIS A 87 0.83 3.42 -11.89
C HIS A 87 1.99 4.01 -11.07
N PHE A 88 3.18 3.95 -11.59
CA PHE A 88 4.43 4.28 -10.89
C PHE A 88 4.49 5.72 -10.37
N ASN A 89 3.82 6.65 -11.05
CA ASN A 89 3.72 8.08 -10.70
C ASN A 89 5.09 8.76 -10.45
N LEU A 90 6.13 8.31 -11.16
CA LEU A 90 7.45 8.94 -11.11
C LEU A 90 7.42 10.27 -11.86
N PHE A 91 8.19 11.25 -11.38
CA PHE A 91 8.38 12.51 -12.07
C PHE A 91 9.23 12.27 -13.33
N PRO A 92 8.67 12.41 -14.56
CA PRO A 92 9.34 11.98 -15.78
C PRO A 92 10.58 12.82 -16.13
N HIS A 93 10.60 14.06 -15.67
CA HIS A 93 11.70 15.03 -15.89
C HIS A 93 12.77 15.02 -14.79
N LYS A 94 12.71 14.07 -13.86
CA LYS A 94 13.67 13.89 -12.77
C LYS A 94 14.36 12.54 -12.89
N THR A 95 15.64 12.51 -12.52
CA THR A 95 16.37 11.24 -12.42
C THR A 95 15.79 10.38 -11.29
N VAL A 96 16.19 9.11 -11.24
CA VAL A 96 15.84 8.18 -10.15
C VAL A 96 16.25 8.77 -8.80
N GLN A 97 17.49 9.25 -8.65
CA GLN A 97 17.95 9.90 -7.43
C GLN A 97 17.05 11.08 -7.04
N GLN A 98 16.73 11.96 -8.00
CA GLN A 98 15.88 13.12 -7.74
C GLN A 98 14.45 12.72 -7.36
N ASN A 99 13.90 11.65 -7.94
CA ASN A 99 12.60 11.11 -7.56
C ASN A 99 12.59 10.64 -6.10
N ILE A 100 13.65 9.97 -5.65
CA ILE A 100 13.76 9.43 -4.30
C ILE A 100 14.05 10.53 -3.28
N THR A 101 14.93 11.50 -3.60
CA THR A 101 15.42 12.49 -2.64
C THR A 101 14.54 13.71 -2.46
N ILE A 102 13.63 14.00 -3.40
CA ILE A 102 12.83 15.24 -3.38
C ILE A 102 12.00 15.40 -2.10
N ALA A 103 11.32 14.33 -1.65
CA ALA A 103 10.47 14.39 -0.47
C ALA A 103 11.30 14.51 0.83
N PRO A 104 12.34 13.71 1.08
CA PRO A 104 13.25 13.92 2.21
C PRO A 104 13.79 15.35 2.32
N ILE A 105 14.22 15.94 1.18
CA ILE A 105 14.78 17.31 1.18
C ILE A 105 13.67 18.36 1.39
N LYS A 106 12.58 18.29 0.62
CA LYS A 106 11.56 19.36 0.61
C LYS A 106 10.62 19.30 1.79
N VAL A 107 10.22 18.11 2.22
CA VAL A 107 9.24 17.87 3.30
C VAL A 107 9.94 17.71 4.64
N LYS A 108 10.85 16.73 4.78
CA LYS A 108 11.59 16.49 6.05
C LYS A 108 12.75 17.46 6.29
N LYS A 109 13.04 18.38 5.36
CA LYS A 109 14.13 19.36 5.46
C LYS A 109 15.51 18.71 5.72
N GLN A 110 15.70 17.49 5.26
CA GLN A 110 17.00 16.81 5.37
C GLN A 110 18.03 17.45 4.45
N SER A 111 19.32 17.38 4.83
CA SER A 111 20.40 17.81 3.96
C SER A 111 20.47 16.97 2.69
N ALA A 112 20.95 17.54 1.60
CA ALA A 112 21.14 16.85 0.34
C ALA A 112 22.01 15.59 0.52
N GLN A 113 23.11 15.72 1.26
CA GLN A 113 24.02 14.61 1.54
C GLN A 113 23.34 13.45 2.27
N LYS A 114 22.49 13.72 3.28
CA LYS A 114 21.73 12.68 3.99
C LYS A 114 20.70 12.02 3.09
N ALA A 115 19.97 12.80 2.28
CA ALA A 115 19.00 12.27 1.34
C ALA A 115 19.66 11.41 0.24
N GLU A 116 20.83 11.78 -0.24
CA GLU A 116 21.61 10.99 -1.20
C GLU A 116 22.11 9.66 -0.60
N GLN A 117 22.53 9.66 0.68
CA GLN A 117 22.90 8.42 1.35
C GLN A 117 21.70 7.49 1.48
N ILE A 118 20.56 7.99 1.94
CA ILE A 118 19.29 7.22 2.00
C ILE A 118 18.93 6.67 0.62
N CYS A 119 19.07 7.48 -0.43
CA CYS A 119 18.80 7.04 -1.81
C CYS A 119 19.72 5.89 -2.22
N ALA A 120 21.01 5.98 -1.94
CA ALA A 120 21.97 4.93 -2.27
C ALA A 120 21.66 3.60 -1.58
N ASP A 121 21.31 3.65 -0.28
CA ASP A 121 20.93 2.48 0.50
C ASP A 121 19.64 1.84 -0.02
N LEU A 122 18.63 2.65 -0.35
CA LEU A 122 17.37 2.18 -0.91
C LEU A 122 17.54 1.58 -2.32
N LEU A 123 18.35 2.20 -3.17
CA LEU A 123 18.66 1.66 -4.50
C LEU A 123 19.35 0.29 -4.40
N LYS A 124 20.21 0.09 -3.41
CA LYS A 124 20.80 -1.22 -3.12
C LYS A 124 19.73 -2.22 -2.67
N THR A 125 18.81 -1.81 -1.78
CA THR A 125 17.71 -2.65 -1.30
C THR A 125 16.80 -3.13 -2.42
N VAL A 126 16.50 -2.26 -3.40
CA VAL A 126 15.63 -2.61 -4.55
C VAL A 126 16.41 -3.15 -5.75
N GLY A 127 17.74 -3.34 -5.63
CA GLY A 127 18.60 -3.93 -6.68
C GLY A 127 18.80 -3.06 -7.91
N LEU A 128 18.83 -1.73 -7.76
CA LEU A 128 18.91 -0.76 -8.87
C LEU A 128 19.99 0.32 -8.64
N SER A 129 21.11 -0.05 -8.01
CA SER A 129 22.22 0.88 -7.71
C SER A 129 22.81 1.54 -8.95
N ASP A 130 22.80 0.84 -10.10
CA ASP A 130 23.31 1.32 -11.40
C ASP A 130 22.36 2.31 -12.11
N LYS A 131 21.12 2.47 -11.62
CA LYS A 131 20.08 3.31 -12.24
C LYS A 131 19.94 4.70 -11.64
N LYS A 132 20.83 5.10 -10.73
CA LYS A 132 20.78 6.36 -10.00
C LYS A 132 20.49 7.58 -10.87
N ASP A 133 21.21 7.69 -12.00
CA ASP A 133 21.16 8.84 -12.91
C ASP A 133 20.20 8.64 -14.09
N ALA A 134 19.54 7.47 -14.18
CA ALA A 134 18.57 7.18 -15.24
C ALA A 134 17.28 8.00 -15.06
N TYR A 135 16.59 8.25 -16.16
CA TYR A 135 15.25 8.85 -16.18
C TYR A 135 14.17 7.75 -16.26
N PRO A 136 12.92 8.01 -15.81
CA PRO A 136 11.85 7.02 -15.84
C PRO A 136 11.59 6.39 -17.21
N ASN A 137 11.75 7.12 -18.31
CA ASN A 137 11.57 6.60 -19.67
C ASN A 137 12.66 5.57 -20.10
N GLN A 138 13.75 5.46 -19.36
CA GLN A 138 14.84 4.51 -19.58
C GLN A 138 14.70 3.23 -18.74
N LEU A 139 13.61 3.09 -17.99
CA LEU A 139 13.38 1.99 -17.05
C LEU A 139 12.24 1.08 -17.52
N SER A 140 12.36 -0.22 -17.24
CA SER A 140 11.26 -1.16 -17.40
C SER A 140 10.13 -0.87 -16.40
N GLY A 141 8.95 -1.49 -16.59
CA GLY A 141 7.81 -1.37 -15.66
C GLY A 141 8.18 -1.79 -14.24
N GLY A 142 8.79 -2.97 -14.08
CA GLY A 142 9.25 -3.48 -12.78
C GLY A 142 10.30 -2.59 -12.11
N GLN A 143 11.24 -2.03 -12.90
CA GLN A 143 12.21 -1.07 -12.38
C GLN A 143 11.54 0.21 -11.89
N LYS A 144 10.58 0.77 -12.65
CA LYS A 144 9.80 1.95 -12.23
C LYS A 144 9.06 1.70 -10.93
N GLN A 145 8.46 0.53 -10.78
CA GLN A 145 7.72 0.18 -9.58
C GLN A 145 8.63 0.03 -8.36
N ARG A 146 9.78 -0.62 -8.52
CA ARG A 146 10.77 -0.71 -7.45
C ARG A 146 11.32 0.66 -7.05
N ILE A 147 11.49 1.59 -7.99
CA ILE A 147 11.85 2.99 -7.67
C ILE A 147 10.69 3.70 -6.96
N ALA A 148 9.43 3.45 -7.32
CA ALA A 148 8.28 4.03 -6.62
C ALA A 148 8.21 3.54 -5.15
N ILE A 149 8.53 2.26 -4.91
CA ILE A 149 8.67 1.70 -3.56
C ILE A 149 9.82 2.39 -2.81
N ALA A 150 11.01 2.49 -3.42
CA ALA A 150 12.16 3.18 -2.82
C ALA A 150 11.86 4.65 -2.49
N ARG A 151 11.15 5.36 -3.37
CA ARG A 151 10.71 6.75 -3.13
C ARG A 151 9.79 6.85 -1.91
N ALA A 152 8.84 5.93 -1.74
CA ALA A 152 7.96 5.91 -0.58
C ALA A 152 8.75 5.60 0.70
N LEU A 153 9.67 4.64 0.68
CA LEU A 153 10.53 4.26 1.79
C LEU A 153 11.51 5.37 2.22
N ALA A 154 11.90 6.27 1.29
CA ALA A 154 12.80 7.38 1.59
C ALA A 154 12.26 8.34 2.65
N MET A 155 10.94 8.36 2.82
CA MET A 155 10.28 9.09 3.90
C MET A 155 10.31 8.35 5.25
N GLN A 156 10.89 7.14 5.31
CA GLN A 156 10.92 6.30 6.51
C GLN A 156 9.53 6.18 7.15
N PRO A 157 8.53 5.69 6.41
CA PRO A 157 7.16 5.62 6.88
C PRO A 157 7.00 4.53 7.95
N HIS A 158 5.97 4.68 8.79
CA HIS A 158 5.58 3.67 9.77
C HIS A 158 4.66 2.61 9.17
N VAL A 159 3.96 2.95 8.08
CA VAL A 159 3.06 2.08 7.33
C VAL A 159 3.26 2.29 5.84
N MET A 160 3.23 1.20 5.08
CA MET A 160 3.23 1.21 3.61
C MET A 160 1.89 0.73 3.09
N LEU A 161 1.27 1.52 2.23
CA LEU A 161 0.03 1.22 1.52
C LEU A 161 0.36 0.86 0.07
N PHE A 162 -0.13 -0.30 -0.41
CA PHE A 162 0.10 -0.76 -1.79
C PHE A 162 -1.24 -0.95 -2.51
N ASP A 163 -1.48 -0.17 -3.55
CA ASP A 163 -2.69 -0.23 -4.37
C ASP A 163 -2.38 -0.94 -5.69
N GLU A 164 -2.57 -2.27 -5.71
CA GLU A 164 -2.34 -3.15 -6.87
C GLU A 164 -0.96 -2.94 -7.53
N PRO A 165 0.15 -3.09 -6.79
CA PRO A 165 1.49 -2.65 -7.23
C PRO A 165 2.03 -3.42 -8.44
N THR A 166 1.41 -4.53 -8.84
CA THR A 166 1.87 -5.40 -9.95
C THR A 166 0.95 -5.38 -11.16
N SER A 167 -0.29 -4.85 -11.03
CA SER A 167 -1.32 -4.98 -12.08
C SER A 167 -1.02 -4.24 -13.40
N ALA A 168 -0.06 -3.29 -13.40
CA ALA A 168 0.39 -2.59 -14.61
C ALA A 168 1.71 -3.16 -15.17
N LEU A 169 2.14 -4.35 -14.72
CA LEU A 169 3.41 -4.98 -15.10
C LEU A 169 3.20 -6.18 -15.99
N ASP A 170 4.16 -6.43 -16.87
CA ASP A 170 4.28 -7.69 -17.57
C ASP A 170 4.56 -8.83 -16.56
N PRO A 171 4.02 -10.05 -16.76
CA PRO A 171 4.15 -11.16 -15.81
C PRO A 171 5.59 -11.49 -15.41
N GLU A 172 6.54 -11.36 -16.34
CA GLU A 172 7.97 -11.60 -16.09
C GLU A 172 8.61 -10.60 -15.11
N MET A 173 7.98 -9.43 -14.91
CA MET A 173 8.50 -8.36 -14.04
C MET A 173 7.85 -8.38 -12.64
N VAL A 174 6.77 -9.14 -12.45
CA VAL A 174 6.00 -9.19 -11.20
C VAL A 174 6.85 -9.71 -10.05
N GLY A 175 7.60 -10.80 -10.27
CA GLY A 175 8.41 -11.46 -9.25
C GLY A 175 9.39 -10.52 -8.56
N GLU A 176 10.10 -9.69 -9.33
CA GLU A 176 11.09 -8.74 -8.78
C GLU A 176 10.46 -7.70 -7.82
N VAL A 177 9.22 -7.27 -8.09
CA VAL A 177 8.50 -6.33 -7.22
C VAL A 177 8.01 -7.02 -5.97
N LEU A 178 7.43 -8.24 -6.11
CA LEU A 178 6.97 -9.03 -4.97
C LEU A 178 8.12 -9.41 -4.04
N ASP A 179 9.32 -9.71 -4.55
CA ASP A 179 10.51 -10.01 -3.75
C ASP A 179 10.95 -8.79 -2.91
N VAL A 180 10.83 -7.58 -3.42
CA VAL A 180 11.08 -6.37 -2.61
C VAL A 180 10.05 -6.28 -1.50
N MET A 181 8.76 -6.50 -1.79
CA MET A 181 7.70 -6.43 -0.79
C MET A 181 7.82 -7.52 0.28
N LYS A 182 8.25 -8.75 -0.08
CA LYS A 182 8.56 -9.82 0.88
C LYS A 182 9.65 -9.41 1.87
N ARG A 183 10.75 -8.86 1.36
CA ARG A 183 11.83 -8.36 2.24
C ARG A 183 11.39 -7.25 3.19
N LEU A 184 10.44 -6.40 2.77
CA LEU A 184 9.86 -5.39 3.65
C LEU A 184 9.02 -6.02 4.77
N ALA A 185 8.23 -7.06 4.46
CA ALA A 185 7.46 -7.83 5.44
C ALA A 185 8.38 -8.50 6.46
N GLU A 186 9.41 -9.22 5.99
CA GLU A 186 10.43 -9.86 6.83
C GLU A 186 11.16 -8.85 7.73
N GLY A 187 11.34 -7.62 7.25
CA GLY A 187 11.89 -6.49 8.00
C GLY A 187 10.93 -5.89 9.04
N GLY A 188 9.72 -6.43 9.20
CA GLY A 188 8.73 -5.96 10.18
C GLY A 188 8.00 -4.68 9.77
N MET A 189 7.97 -4.33 8.47
CA MET A 189 7.21 -3.19 7.97
C MET A 189 5.71 -3.45 8.09
N THR A 190 4.97 -2.52 8.71
CA THR A 190 3.51 -2.56 8.69
C THR A 190 3.01 -2.28 7.28
N MET A 191 2.20 -3.16 6.70
CA MET A 191 1.73 -3.02 5.32
C MET A 191 0.24 -3.28 5.18
N VAL A 192 -0.42 -2.50 4.32
CA VAL A 192 -1.77 -2.79 3.81
C VAL A 192 -1.67 -2.91 2.31
N ILE A 193 -2.02 -4.07 1.76
CA ILE A 193 -1.75 -4.43 0.38
C ILE A 193 -3.04 -4.84 -0.31
N VAL A 194 -3.46 -4.09 -1.33
CA VAL A 194 -4.48 -4.52 -2.28
C VAL A 194 -3.77 -5.24 -3.43
N THR A 195 -4.11 -6.51 -3.67
CA THR A 195 -3.45 -7.30 -4.72
C THR A 195 -4.38 -8.37 -5.30
N HIS A 196 -4.06 -8.81 -6.51
CA HIS A 196 -4.61 -9.99 -7.18
C HIS A 196 -3.63 -11.18 -7.18
N GLU A 197 -2.45 -11.02 -6.59
CA GLU A 197 -1.42 -12.06 -6.48
C GLU A 197 -1.71 -12.98 -5.28
N MET A 198 -2.57 -14.00 -5.48
CA MET A 198 -3.05 -14.88 -4.38
C MET A 198 -1.91 -15.69 -3.76
N GLY A 199 -0.93 -16.12 -4.56
CA GLY A 199 0.27 -16.80 -4.05
C GLY A 199 1.06 -15.93 -3.08
N PHE A 200 1.30 -14.67 -3.45
CA PHE A 200 1.95 -13.68 -2.59
C PHE A 200 1.13 -13.38 -1.32
N ALA A 201 -0.19 -13.19 -1.47
CA ALA A 201 -1.08 -12.95 -0.34
C ALA A 201 -1.03 -14.08 0.70
N ARG A 202 -0.96 -15.34 0.22
CA ARG A 202 -0.86 -16.54 1.07
C ARG A 202 0.48 -16.62 1.80
N GLU A 203 1.57 -16.23 1.13
CA GLU A 203 2.94 -16.37 1.65
C GLU A 203 3.31 -15.27 2.65
N VAL A 204 2.87 -14.03 2.39
CA VAL A 204 3.38 -12.83 3.09
C VAL A 204 2.37 -12.22 4.06
N GLY A 205 1.07 -12.47 3.85
CA GLY A 205 0.01 -11.90 4.68
C GLY A 205 -0.03 -12.53 6.07
N ASP A 206 -0.12 -11.70 7.10
CA ASP A 206 -0.49 -12.16 8.44
C ASP A 206 -2.01 -12.32 8.55
N ARG A 207 -2.74 -11.43 7.86
CA ARG A 207 -4.20 -11.43 7.82
C ARG A 207 -4.72 -11.04 6.44
N ILE A 208 -5.77 -11.74 6.01
CA ILE A 208 -6.47 -11.50 4.76
C ILE A 208 -7.83 -10.88 5.06
N LEU A 209 -8.16 -9.81 4.35
CA LEU A 209 -9.48 -9.21 4.32
C LEU A 209 -10.11 -9.48 2.95
N PHE A 210 -11.17 -10.29 2.91
CA PHE A 210 -11.95 -10.44 1.69
C PHE A 210 -13.06 -9.40 1.65
N MET A 211 -12.98 -8.50 0.67
CA MET A 211 -13.96 -7.44 0.46
C MET A 211 -14.88 -7.75 -0.74
N ASP A 212 -16.18 -7.60 -0.54
CA ASP A 212 -17.16 -7.62 -1.62
C ASP A 212 -18.33 -6.69 -1.31
N GLY A 213 -18.87 -6.03 -2.34
CA GLY A 213 -20.03 -5.14 -2.22
C GLY A 213 -19.85 -3.97 -1.23
N GLY A 214 -18.62 -3.57 -0.94
CA GLY A 214 -18.30 -2.44 -0.05
C GLY A 214 -18.16 -2.81 1.43
N VAL A 215 -18.14 -4.08 1.77
CA VAL A 215 -17.97 -4.58 3.16
C VAL A 215 -16.82 -5.60 3.23
N ILE A 216 -16.26 -5.78 4.42
CA ILE A 216 -15.39 -6.94 4.72
C ILE A 216 -16.33 -8.11 4.98
N VAL A 217 -16.33 -9.09 4.07
CA VAL A 217 -17.20 -10.28 4.12
C VAL A 217 -16.59 -11.35 5.00
N GLU A 218 -15.26 -11.48 4.95
CA GLU A 218 -14.52 -12.45 5.73
C GLU A 218 -13.13 -11.92 6.03
N GLU A 219 -12.64 -12.21 7.23
CA GLU A 219 -11.25 -11.95 7.62
C GLU A 219 -10.68 -13.14 8.40
N GLY A 220 -9.39 -13.36 8.27
CA GLY A 220 -8.69 -14.44 8.95
C GLY A 220 -7.25 -14.54 8.50
N THR A 221 -6.54 -15.53 9.04
CA THR A 221 -5.19 -15.89 8.56
C THR A 221 -5.25 -16.40 7.11
N PRO A 222 -4.14 -16.37 6.37
CA PRO A 222 -4.08 -16.98 5.04
C PRO A 222 -4.55 -18.44 5.02
N ALA A 223 -4.19 -19.23 6.04
CA ALA A 223 -4.62 -20.63 6.13
C ALA A 223 -6.14 -20.77 6.25
N GLU A 224 -6.79 -19.91 7.04
CA GLU A 224 -8.25 -19.93 7.18
C GLU A 224 -8.96 -19.46 5.91
N VAL A 225 -8.59 -18.30 5.36
CA VAL A 225 -9.30 -17.70 4.21
C VAL A 225 -9.07 -18.48 2.92
N PHE A 226 -7.85 -18.97 2.66
CA PHE A 226 -7.54 -19.72 1.44
C PHE A 226 -7.75 -21.23 1.56
N GLY A 227 -7.66 -21.78 2.77
CA GLY A 227 -7.81 -23.23 2.99
C GLY A 227 -9.23 -23.64 3.35
N GLU A 228 -9.84 -22.93 4.28
CA GLU A 228 -11.15 -23.26 4.83
C GLU A 228 -12.08 -22.02 4.91
N PRO A 229 -12.37 -21.35 3.78
CA PRO A 229 -13.21 -20.16 3.77
C PRO A 229 -14.61 -20.47 4.31
N LYS A 230 -15.04 -19.71 5.31
CA LYS A 230 -16.31 -19.90 6.02
C LYS A 230 -17.49 -19.33 5.23
N HIS A 231 -17.27 -18.19 4.54
CA HIS A 231 -18.34 -17.53 3.81
C HIS A 231 -18.49 -18.07 2.39
N ALA A 232 -19.73 -18.34 1.96
CA ALA A 232 -20.01 -18.88 0.62
C ALA A 232 -19.42 -17.98 -0.50
N ARG A 233 -19.56 -16.66 -0.32
CA ARG A 233 -19.06 -15.67 -1.30
C ARG A 233 -17.54 -15.69 -1.44
N THR A 234 -16.81 -15.95 -0.35
CA THR A 234 -15.35 -16.13 -0.37
C THR A 234 -14.98 -17.38 -1.16
N ARG A 235 -15.67 -18.52 -0.92
CA ARG A 235 -15.49 -19.77 -1.68
C ARG A 235 -15.70 -19.56 -3.17
N ASP A 236 -16.80 -18.90 -3.55
CA ASP A 236 -17.14 -18.64 -4.95
C ASP A 236 -16.10 -17.74 -5.65
N PHE A 237 -15.51 -16.80 -4.92
CA PHE A 237 -14.44 -15.95 -5.45
C PHE A 237 -13.16 -16.75 -5.64
N LEU A 238 -12.71 -17.45 -4.59
CA LEU A 238 -11.46 -18.21 -4.62
C LEU A 238 -11.47 -19.33 -5.68
N ALA A 239 -12.59 -20.00 -5.88
CA ALA A 239 -12.74 -21.02 -6.92
C ALA A 239 -12.56 -20.48 -8.36
N LYS A 240 -12.59 -19.16 -8.55
CA LYS A 240 -12.41 -18.52 -9.87
C LYS A 240 -11.00 -17.98 -10.08
N VAL A 241 -10.23 -17.79 -9.01
CA VAL A 241 -8.93 -17.11 -9.07
C VAL A 241 -7.76 -17.99 -8.64
N LEU A 242 -8.03 -19.15 -8.04
CA LEU A 242 -7.09 -20.24 -7.75
C LEU A 242 -7.28 -21.37 -8.74
#